data_3f7f0968b843b7188c0105f761d8dadb
#
_entry.id   3f7f0968b843b7188c0105f761d8dadb
#
_cell.length_a   1.000
_cell.length_b   1.000
_cell.length_c   1.000
_cell.angle_alpha   90.00
_cell.angle_beta   90.00
_cell.angle_gamma   90.00
#
_symmetry.space_group_name_H-M   'P 1'
#
loop_
_entity.id
_entity.type
_entity.pdbx_description
1 polymer ?
#
loop_
_entity_poly.entity_id
_entity_poly.type
_entity_poly.pdbx_seq_one_letter_code
_entity_poly.pdbx_strand_id
1 'polypeptide(L)'
;MSCPDFRIGRLGLTTAAACIAIAVAGAAAAQSMVVRSTGPSATKYPTGTKFKAGDRVTLVAGDKLVLIQSGKTRTLSGAGTFNASGVVQVSQSMGSTVSRMIAKKPPLQSRAGASRGPGEIEPAYVRAPNLWLFDYREGGTFCVADPAALLLWRPDASTGTTVTIEGAGKTGRTELKADSQFKRWPADVPLQYGVDYRFSGGGLAAPVTVRFTPLDAVPETPDASADVLAAKGCTPQLDRLVEALQEPASTTG
;
A
#
# COMPACT_ATOMS: atom_id res chain seq x y z
N MET A 1 86.19 14.94 17.50
CA MET A 1 86.41 16.36 17.59
C MET A 1 85.87 17.01 16.33
N SER A 2 84.66 17.27 16.21
CA SER A 2 84.03 18.10 15.17
C SER A 2 82.57 18.31 15.51
N CYS A 3 82.23 19.55 15.76
CA CYS A 3 80.86 19.96 15.94
C CYS A 3 80.05 19.85 14.61
N PRO A 4 78.79 19.46 14.65
CA PRO A 4 77.92 19.58 13.51
C PRO A 4 77.20 20.93 13.46
N ASP A 5 77.16 21.48 12.27
CA ASP A 5 76.44 22.69 11.89
C ASP A 5 74.91 22.54 12.04
N PHE A 6 74.34 23.49 12.75
CA PHE A 6 72.88 23.62 12.91
C PHE A 6 72.36 24.54 11.79
N ARG A 7 71.76 23.94 10.73
CA ARG A 7 71.03 24.69 9.70
C ARG A 7 69.58 24.85 10.09
N ILE A 8 69.20 26.06 10.35
CA ILE A 8 67.81 26.51 10.55
C ILE A 8 67.05 26.40 9.23
N GLY A 9 66.24 25.40 9.10
CA GLY A 9 65.30 25.23 8.00
C GLY A 9 64.01 26.03 8.25
N ARG A 10 63.60 26.76 7.25
CA ARG A 10 62.48 27.70 7.18
C ARG A 10 61.16 27.04 7.61
N LEU A 11 60.41 27.69 8.51
CA LEU A 11 59.01 27.41 8.82
C LEU A 11 58.20 27.58 7.52
N GLY A 12 57.72 26.48 7.00
CA GLY A 12 56.67 26.47 6.00
C GLY A 12 55.31 26.54 6.67
N LEU A 13 54.67 27.69 6.51
CA LEU A 13 53.29 27.92 6.97
C LEU A 13 52.33 27.17 6.07
N THR A 14 51.96 25.93 6.43
CA THR A 14 50.91 25.17 5.73
C THR A 14 49.56 25.65 6.23
N THR A 15 48.94 26.54 5.47
CA THR A 15 47.52 26.88 5.61
C THR A 15 46.69 25.64 5.28
N ALA A 16 46.19 24.99 6.32
CA ALA A 16 45.16 23.95 6.20
C ALA A 16 43.85 24.63 5.79
N ALA A 17 43.54 24.57 4.49
CA ALA A 17 42.22 24.90 3.97
C ALA A 17 41.22 23.84 4.47
N ALA A 18 40.52 24.10 5.54
CA ALA A 18 39.38 23.31 6.00
C ALA A 18 38.24 23.51 5.01
N CYS A 19 38.07 22.56 4.08
CA CYS A 19 36.87 22.44 3.25
C CYS A 19 35.70 22.06 4.16
N ILE A 20 34.93 23.05 4.60
CA ILE A 20 33.62 22.82 5.22
C ILE A 20 32.70 22.33 4.10
N ALA A 21 32.57 21.02 3.98
CA ALA A 21 31.50 20.40 3.20
C ALA A 21 30.18 20.68 3.93
N ILE A 22 29.50 21.74 3.52
CA ILE A 22 28.10 21.98 3.91
C ILE A 22 27.31 20.88 3.24
N ALA A 23 27.02 19.80 4.00
CA ALA A 23 26.02 18.83 3.63
C ALA A 23 24.68 19.57 3.62
N VAL A 24 24.24 20.03 2.45
CA VAL A 24 22.87 20.44 2.22
C VAL A 24 22.04 19.17 2.34
N ALA A 25 21.62 18.86 3.58
CA ALA A 25 20.54 17.93 3.82
C ALA A 25 19.31 18.54 3.14
N GLY A 26 19.09 18.18 1.87
CA GLY A 26 17.89 18.54 1.15
C GLY A 26 16.72 18.04 2.01
N ALA A 27 15.99 18.96 2.62
CA ALA A 27 14.73 18.67 3.25
C ALA A 27 13.93 17.91 2.19
N ALA A 28 13.70 16.61 2.39
CA ALA A 28 12.81 15.83 1.56
C ALA A 28 11.45 16.52 1.68
N ALA A 29 11.16 17.40 0.72
CA ALA A 29 9.91 18.12 0.67
C ALA A 29 8.82 17.05 0.64
N ALA A 30 8.01 17.01 1.69
CA ALA A 30 6.96 16.02 1.83
C ALA A 30 6.06 16.09 0.58
N GLN A 31 6.23 15.13 -0.30
CA GLN A 31 5.43 14.99 -1.50
C GLN A 31 4.09 14.38 -1.09
N SER A 32 3.02 14.89 -1.65
CA SER A 32 1.71 14.25 -1.55
C SER A 32 1.35 13.59 -2.87
N MET A 33 0.61 12.48 -2.81
CA MET A 33 0.17 11.76 -3.98
C MET A 33 -1.33 11.50 -3.94
N VAL A 34 -1.97 11.60 -5.10
CA VAL A 34 -3.39 11.22 -5.26
C VAL A 34 -3.52 9.70 -5.18
N VAL A 35 -4.28 9.22 -4.20
CA VAL A 35 -4.61 7.79 -4.05
C VAL A 35 -6.04 7.47 -4.46
N ARG A 36 -6.94 8.45 -4.45
CA ARG A 36 -8.29 8.32 -5.00
C ARG A 36 -8.77 9.66 -5.51
N SER A 37 -9.41 9.68 -6.67
CA SER A 37 -9.97 10.86 -7.29
C SER A 37 -11.35 10.53 -7.85
N THR A 38 -12.36 11.33 -7.49
CA THR A 38 -13.74 11.21 -7.99
C THR A 38 -14.33 12.57 -8.28
N GLY A 39 -15.27 12.63 -9.22
CA GLY A 39 -15.93 13.85 -9.65
C GLY A 39 -15.38 14.40 -10.98
N PRO A 40 -15.86 15.58 -11.39
CA PRO A 40 -15.51 16.18 -12.69
C PRO A 40 -14.01 16.41 -12.92
N SER A 41 -13.24 16.68 -11.85
CA SER A 41 -11.78 16.92 -11.96
C SER A 41 -10.95 15.61 -11.86
N ALA A 42 -11.56 14.44 -11.83
CA ALA A 42 -10.83 13.17 -11.67
C ALA A 42 -9.84 12.90 -12.82
N THR A 43 -10.17 13.31 -14.05
CA THR A 43 -9.28 13.19 -15.22
C THR A 43 -8.09 14.15 -15.15
N LYS A 44 -8.23 15.28 -14.48
CA LYS A 44 -7.16 16.27 -14.27
C LYS A 44 -6.17 15.82 -13.19
N TYR A 45 -6.67 15.10 -12.19
CA TYR A 45 -5.89 14.61 -11.07
C TYR A 45 -6.05 13.08 -10.91
N PRO A 46 -5.55 12.28 -11.85
CA PRO A 46 -5.67 10.82 -11.75
C PRO A 46 -4.88 10.27 -10.57
N THR A 47 -5.25 9.07 -10.11
CA THR A 47 -4.50 8.31 -9.10
C THR A 47 -3.04 8.17 -9.51
N GLY A 48 -2.11 8.38 -8.57
CA GLY A 48 -0.67 8.41 -8.81
C GLY A 48 -0.10 9.81 -9.11
N THR A 49 -0.94 10.84 -9.29
CA THR A 49 -0.46 12.22 -9.46
C THR A 49 0.27 12.69 -8.21
N LYS A 50 1.50 13.18 -8.39
CA LYS A 50 2.36 13.66 -7.29
C LYS A 50 2.41 15.17 -7.25
N PHE A 51 2.35 15.73 -6.06
CA PHE A 51 2.46 17.17 -5.79
C PHE A 51 3.69 17.46 -4.93
N LYS A 52 4.33 18.57 -5.23
CA LYS A 52 5.42 19.14 -4.43
C LYS A 52 4.87 20.05 -3.33
N ALA A 53 5.72 20.38 -2.37
CA ALA A 53 5.40 21.40 -1.37
C ALA A 53 5.05 22.72 -2.07
N GLY A 54 3.90 23.30 -1.70
CA GLY A 54 3.41 24.56 -2.28
C GLY A 54 2.50 24.41 -3.50
N ASP A 55 2.39 23.23 -4.10
CA ASP A 55 1.46 22.99 -5.21
C ASP A 55 0.01 23.18 -4.77
N ARG A 56 -0.80 23.70 -5.69
CA ARG A 56 -2.21 23.95 -5.45
C ARG A 56 -3.09 23.07 -6.35
N VAL A 57 -4.17 22.58 -5.76
CA VAL A 57 -5.19 21.76 -6.41
C VAL A 57 -6.48 22.59 -6.46
N THR A 58 -7.02 22.78 -7.65
CA THR A 58 -8.33 23.46 -7.84
C THR A 58 -9.37 22.41 -8.17
N LEU A 59 -10.38 22.33 -7.31
CA LEU A 59 -11.51 21.41 -7.42
C LEU A 59 -12.79 22.19 -7.73
N VAL A 60 -13.76 21.51 -8.34
CA VAL A 60 -15.11 22.02 -8.58
C VAL A 60 -16.14 21.30 -7.69
N ALA A 61 -17.39 21.74 -7.72
CA ALA A 61 -18.46 21.11 -6.95
C ALA A 61 -18.61 19.62 -7.35
N GLY A 62 -18.74 18.73 -6.36
CA GLY A 62 -18.83 17.28 -6.55
C GLY A 62 -17.48 16.56 -6.61
N ASP A 63 -16.36 17.28 -6.62
CA ASP A 63 -15.03 16.66 -6.57
C ASP A 63 -14.71 16.16 -5.16
N LYS A 64 -14.03 14.99 -5.14
CA LYS A 64 -13.40 14.47 -3.93
C LYS A 64 -12.06 13.87 -4.31
N LEU A 65 -10.99 14.37 -3.69
CA LEU A 65 -9.62 13.95 -3.90
C LEU A 65 -9.02 13.48 -2.58
N VAL A 66 -8.50 12.26 -2.56
CA VAL A 66 -7.79 11.71 -1.40
C VAL A 66 -6.30 11.69 -1.71
N LEU A 67 -5.53 12.35 -0.86
CA LEU A 67 -4.08 12.43 -0.94
C LEU A 67 -3.46 11.58 0.17
N ILE A 68 -2.32 10.96 -0.11
CA ILE A 68 -1.42 10.39 0.91
C ILE A 68 -0.19 11.27 1.05
N GLN A 69 0.26 11.47 2.28
CA GLN A 69 1.46 12.22 2.62
C GLN A 69 2.00 11.75 3.97
N SER A 70 3.24 11.31 4.02
CA SER A 70 3.89 10.83 5.26
C SER A 70 3.07 9.78 6.01
N GLY A 71 2.55 8.78 5.29
CA GLY A 71 1.74 7.69 5.84
C GLY A 71 0.34 8.08 6.32
N LYS A 72 -0.14 9.26 5.96
CA LYS A 72 -1.47 9.75 6.34
C LYS A 72 -2.28 10.14 5.11
N THR A 73 -3.59 10.01 5.21
CA THR A 73 -4.51 10.46 4.17
C THR A 73 -5.13 11.80 4.51
N ARG A 74 -5.36 12.59 3.46
CA ARG A 74 -6.10 13.85 3.52
C ARG A 74 -7.13 13.89 2.41
N THR A 75 -8.36 14.20 2.74
CA THR A 75 -9.42 14.38 1.76
C THR A 75 -9.65 15.86 1.48
N LEU A 76 -9.61 16.23 0.20
CA LEU A 76 -10.04 17.52 -0.32
C LEU A 76 -11.38 17.33 -1.02
N SER A 77 -12.35 18.17 -0.75
CA SER A 77 -13.69 18.05 -1.35
C SER A 77 -14.36 19.40 -1.57
N GLY A 78 -15.24 19.44 -2.58
CA GLY A 78 -16.00 20.62 -2.96
C GLY A 78 -15.21 21.63 -3.79
N ALA A 79 -15.89 22.69 -4.25
CA ALA A 79 -15.28 23.74 -5.06
C ALA A 79 -14.29 24.56 -4.24
N GLY A 80 -13.09 24.77 -4.79
CA GLY A 80 -12.06 25.59 -4.14
C GLY A 80 -10.66 25.32 -4.62
N THR A 81 -9.72 26.13 -4.15
CA THR A 81 -8.28 25.94 -4.37
C THR A 81 -7.63 25.58 -3.05
N PHE A 82 -7.02 24.40 -3.01
CA PHE A 82 -6.42 23.78 -1.84
C PHE A 82 -4.90 23.68 -2.00
N ASN A 83 -4.16 23.78 -0.90
CA ASN A 83 -2.75 23.44 -0.91
C ASN A 83 -2.62 21.90 -0.85
N ALA A 84 -1.93 21.30 -1.82
CA ALA A 84 -1.74 19.88 -1.90
C ALA A 84 -0.90 19.32 -0.72
N SER A 85 0.05 20.11 -0.19
CA SER A 85 0.95 19.73 0.90
C SER A 85 0.57 20.38 2.23
N GLY A 86 -0.69 20.71 2.45
CA GLY A 86 -1.14 21.32 3.71
C GLY A 86 -0.91 20.42 4.91
N VAL A 87 -0.81 21.01 6.11
CA VAL A 87 -0.67 20.28 7.37
C VAL A 87 -1.82 19.30 7.52
N VAL A 88 -1.51 18.01 7.50
CA VAL A 88 -2.46 16.97 7.88
C VAL A 88 -2.64 17.11 9.39
N GLN A 89 -3.84 17.43 9.85
CA GLN A 89 -4.14 17.36 11.29
C GLN A 89 -3.85 15.93 11.77
N VAL A 90 -2.95 15.84 12.73
CA VAL A 90 -2.43 14.59 13.25
C VAL A 90 -3.52 13.91 14.05
N SER A 91 -4.23 12.95 13.46
CA SER A 91 -4.81 11.87 14.26
C SER A 91 -3.64 10.98 14.67
N GLN A 92 -3.40 10.92 15.96
CA GLN A 92 -2.24 10.27 16.55
C GLN A 92 -2.17 8.79 16.18
N SER A 93 -0.93 8.35 15.94
CA SER A 93 -0.46 6.98 15.72
C SER A 93 -0.92 6.33 14.41
N MET A 94 0.06 6.03 13.56
CA MET A 94 -0.08 4.90 12.64
C MET A 94 -0.28 3.66 13.51
N GLY A 95 -1.55 3.33 13.73
CA GLY A 95 -1.93 2.26 14.64
C GLY A 95 -1.39 0.93 14.15
N SER A 96 -1.28 -0.02 15.04
CA SER A 96 -0.92 -1.42 14.80
C SER A 96 -1.64 -2.05 13.60
N THR A 97 -2.79 -1.51 13.19
CA THR A 97 -3.60 -1.92 12.04
C THR A 97 -2.89 -1.67 10.72
N VAL A 98 -2.35 -0.46 10.49
CA VAL A 98 -1.65 -0.13 9.23
C VAL A 98 -0.35 -0.90 9.11
N SER A 99 0.43 -0.99 10.20
CA SER A 99 1.66 -1.79 10.23
C SER A 99 1.40 -3.27 9.91
N ARG A 100 0.30 -3.85 10.42
CA ARG A 100 -0.11 -5.22 10.09
C ARG A 100 -0.55 -5.37 8.63
N MET A 101 -1.22 -4.35 8.09
CA MET A 101 -1.73 -4.37 6.72
C MET A 101 -0.62 -4.43 5.67
N ILE A 102 0.48 -3.72 5.89
CA ILE A 102 1.62 -3.70 4.96
C ILE A 102 2.70 -4.76 5.28
N ALA A 103 2.57 -5.49 6.38
CA ALA A 103 3.57 -6.47 6.79
C ALA A 103 3.80 -7.55 5.73
N LYS A 104 5.07 -7.82 5.40
CA LYS A 104 5.51 -8.82 4.41
C LYS A 104 5.00 -10.23 4.73
N LYS A 105 4.87 -10.55 6.02
CA LYS A 105 4.29 -11.82 6.48
C LYS A 105 2.98 -11.50 7.21
N PRO A 106 1.82 -11.77 6.59
CA PRO A 106 0.55 -11.58 7.28
C PRO A 106 0.46 -12.52 8.48
N PRO A 107 -0.05 -12.06 9.62
CA PRO A 107 -0.33 -12.94 10.75
C PRO A 107 -1.41 -13.94 10.32
N LEU A 108 -1.10 -15.23 10.41
CA LEU A 108 -2.03 -16.32 10.04
C LEU A 108 -3.15 -16.54 11.09
N GLN A 109 -3.20 -15.72 12.13
CA GLN A 109 -4.23 -15.76 13.15
C GLN A 109 -4.92 -14.40 13.20
N SER A 110 -6.01 -14.24 12.49
CA SER A 110 -6.94 -13.13 12.72
C SER A 110 -8.09 -13.62 13.60
N ARG A 111 -8.07 -13.23 14.87
CA ARG A 111 -9.28 -13.24 15.69
C ARG A 111 -10.12 -12.05 15.22
N ALA A 112 -11.09 -12.31 14.38
CA ALA A 112 -12.16 -11.35 14.12
C ALA A 112 -12.98 -11.21 15.40
N GLY A 113 -12.68 -10.18 16.18
CA GLY A 113 -13.53 -9.75 17.27
C GLY A 113 -14.77 -9.09 16.69
N ALA A 114 -15.87 -9.84 16.56
CA ALA A 114 -17.15 -9.28 16.21
C ALA A 114 -17.71 -8.50 17.44
N SER A 115 -17.65 -7.18 17.39
CA SER A 115 -18.46 -6.32 18.26
C SER A 115 -19.87 -6.28 17.69
N ARG A 116 -20.82 -6.93 18.35
CA ARG A 116 -22.25 -6.86 18.01
C ARG A 116 -22.89 -5.71 18.77
N GLY A 117 -23.18 -4.61 18.05
CA GLY A 117 -24.19 -3.63 18.47
C GLY A 117 -25.55 -3.99 17.83
N PRO A 118 -26.69 -3.70 18.45
CA PRO A 118 -28.00 -3.96 17.87
C PRO A 118 -28.31 -2.89 16.81
N GLY A 119 -28.25 -3.29 15.56
CA GLY A 119 -28.67 -2.51 14.40
C GLY A 119 -28.48 -3.41 13.19
N GLU A 120 -29.53 -3.53 12.39
CA GLU A 120 -29.51 -4.26 11.11
C GLU A 120 -28.56 -3.51 10.16
N ILE A 121 -27.27 -3.80 10.30
CA ILE A 121 -26.22 -3.30 9.42
C ILE A 121 -26.07 -4.37 8.34
N GLU A 122 -26.28 -4.02 7.07
CA GLU A 122 -25.76 -4.81 5.96
C GLU A 122 -24.36 -5.29 6.35
N PRO A 123 -24.05 -6.59 6.24
CA PRO A 123 -22.77 -7.10 6.69
C PRO A 123 -21.67 -6.32 5.96
N ALA A 124 -20.97 -5.48 6.71
CA ALA A 124 -19.87 -4.69 6.17
C ALA A 124 -18.95 -5.64 5.40
N TYR A 125 -18.65 -5.31 4.15
CA TYR A 125 -17.77 -6.12 3.32
C TYR A 125 -16.42 -6.29 4.01
N VAL A 126 -16.22 -7.45 4.61
CA VAL A 126 -14.98 -7.76 5.34
C VAL A 126 -13.88 -7.95 4.33
N ARG A 127 -12.86 -7.08 4.38
CA ARG A 127 -11.69 -7.11 3.50
C ARG A 127 -10.54 -7.91 4.10
N ALA A 128 -9.60 -8.34 3.25
CA ALA A 128 -8.41 -9.02 3.70
C ALA A 128 -7.59 -8.12 4.67
N PRO A 129 -7.14 -8.66 5.80
CA PRO A 129 -6.47 -7.89 6.86
C PRO A 129 -5.04 -7.45 6.51
N ASN A 130 -4.53 -7.87 5.34
CA ASN A 130 -3.20 -7.54 4.85
C ASN A 130 -3.24 -7.35 3.33
N LEU A 131 -2.46 -6.40 2.79
CA LEU A 131 -2.46 -6.05 1.36
C LEU A 131 -2.00 -7.20 0.46
N TRP A 132 -1.16 -8.09 0.98
CA TRP A 132 -0.53 -9.17 0.23
C TRP A 132 -1.30 -10.49 0.29
N LEU A 133 -2.43 -10.51 1.00
CA LEU A 133 -3.41 -11.58 0.95
C LEU A 133 -4.35 -11.37 -0.23
N PHE A 134 -4.45 -12.36 -1.07
CA PHE A 134 -5.30 -12.30 -2.25
C PHE A 134 -6.74 -12.68 -1.90
N ASP A 135 -7.61 -11.69 -1.87
CA ASP A 135 -9.06 -11.90 -1.78
C ASP A 135 -9.61 -12.24 -3.17
N TYR A 136 -9.92 -13.49 -3.41
CA TYR A 136 -10.41 -13.93 -4.73
C TYR A 136 -11.80 -13.38 -5.11
N ARG A 137 -12.45 -12.66 -4.20
CA ARG A 137 -13.72 -11.98 -4.45
C ARG A 137 -13.51 -10.60 -5.10
N GLU A 138 -12.27 -10.08 -5.03
CA GLU A 138 -11.91 -8.78 -5.61
C GLU A 138 -11.34 -8.98 -7.01
N GLY A 139 -11.95 -8.35 -8.02
CA GLY A 139 -11.46 -8.35 -9.39
C GLY A 139 -10.38 -7.29 -9.65
N GLY A 140 -9.86 -7.27 -10.87
CA GLY A 140 -8.89 -6.26 -11.32
C GLY A 140 -7.44 -6.72 -11.26
N THR A 141 -6.51 -5.78 -11.05
CA THR A 141 -5.08 -6.08 -11.00
C THR A 141 -4.61 -6.27 -9.57
N PHE A 142 -3.90 -7.36 -9.31
CA PHE A 142 -3.32 -7.68 -8.00
C PHE A 142 -1.80 -7.79 -8.09
N CYS A 143 -1.11 -7.03 -7.24
CA CYS A 143 0.35 -6.98 -7.16
C CYS A 143 0.90 -8.09 -6.26
N VAL A 144 1.87 -8.86 -6.76
CA VAL A 144 2.49 -10.01 -6.07
C VAL A 144 4.00 -9.87 -6.07
N ALA A 145 4.62 -9.91 -4.88
CA ALA A 145 6.07 -9.88 -4.75
C ALA A 145 6.70 -11.27 -4.82
N ASP A 146 6.03 -12.28 -4.26
CA ASP A 146 6.49 -13.66 -4.25
C ASP A 146 5.32 -14.61 -4.59
N PRO A 147 5.29 -15.17 -5.80
CA PRO A 147 4.24 -16.10 -6.21
C PRO A 147 4.17 -17.35 -5.33
N ALA A 148 5.31 -17.83 -4.83
CA ALA A 148 5.36 -19.04 -3.99
C ALA A 148 4.77 -18.81 -2.60
N ALA A 149 4.74 -17.55 -2.15
CA ALA A 149 4.15 -17.15 -0.88
C ALA A 149 2.70 -16.65 -1.00
N LEU A 150 2.12 -16.62 -2.22
CA LEU A 150 0.77 -16.12 -2.43
C LEU A 150 -0.26 -16.97 -1.68
N LEU A 151 -1.08 -16.29 -0.88
CA LEU A 151 -2.17 -16.88 -0.13
C LEU A 151 -3.51 -16.32 -0.61
N LEU A 152 -4.41 -17.22 -1.00
CA LEU A 152 -5.83 -16.91 -1.17
C LEU A 152 -6.42 -16.67 0.23
N TRP A 153 -7.29 -15.69 0.32
CA TRP A 153 -7.99 -15.36 1.56
C TRP A 153 -9.49 -15.26 1.36
N ARG A 154 -10.24 -15.61 2.42
CA ARG A 154 -11.69 -15.43 2.52
C ARG A 154 -12.08 -14.94 3.92
N PRO A 155 -13.16 -14.15 4.08
CA PRO A 155 -13.59 -13.64 5.39
C PRO A 155 -14.23 -14.72 6.26
N ASP A 156 -15.06 -15.57 5.63
CA ASP A 156 -15.82 -16.61 6.32
C ASP A 156 -15.17 -17.97 6.10
N ALA A 157 -14.87 -18.65 7.18
CA ALA A 157 -14.32 -20.00 7.20
C ALA A 157 -15.24 -21.00 7.92
N SER A 158 -16.47 -20.64 8.19
CA SER A 158 -17.43 -21.52 8.91
C SER A 158 -17.70 -22.82 8.17
N THR A 159 -17.63 -22.79 6.84
CA THR A 159 -17.84 -23.96 5.97
C THR A 159 -16.69 -24.16 4.99
N GLY A 160 -16.47 -25.41 4.58
CA GLY A 160 -15.57 -25.72 3.47
C GLY A 160 -16.20 -25.27 2.15
N THR A 161 -15.36 -24.84 1.20
CA THR A 161 -15.79 -24.46 -0.14
C THR A 161 -14.71 -24.77 -1.19
N THR A 162 -15.11 -24.89 -2.44
CA THR A 162 -14.19 -25.13 -3.54
C THR A 162 -14.20 -23.93 -4.49
N VAL A 163 -13.02 -23.43 -4.79
CA VAL A 163 -12.79 -22.39 -5.80
C VAL A 163 -12.18 -23.03 -7.05
N THR A 164 -12.77 -22.77 -8.20
CA THR A 164 -12.21 -23.12 -9.50
C THR A 164 -11.43 -21.91 -10.03
N ILE A 165 -10.21 -22.16 -10.52
CA ILE A 165 -9.29 -21.16 -11.06
C ILE A 165 -8.95 -21.54 -12.48
N GLU A 166 -9.26 -20.65 -13.43
CA GLU A 166 -8.95 -20.82 -14.86
C GLU A 166 -7.97 -19.73 -15.29
N GLY A 167 -6.82 -20.09 -15.83
CA GLY A 167 -5.82 -19.14 -16.30
C GLY A 167 -4.56 -19.83 -16.80
N ALA A 168 -3.74 -19.12 -17.57
CA ALA A 168 -2.49 -19.65 -18.14
C ALA A 168 -2.67 -20.98 -18.89
N GLY A 169 -3.82 -21.20 -19.54
CA GLY A 169 -4.14 -22.43 -20.25
C GLY A 169 -4.41 -23.64 -19.35
N LYS A 170 -4.64 -23.42 -18.06
CA LYS A 170 -4.93 -24.44 -17.05
C LYS A 170 -6.23 -24.14 -16.32
N THR A 171 -6.86 -25.21 -15.84
CA THR A 171 -7.98 -25.15 -14.91
C THR A 171 -7.62 -25.99 -13.69
N GLY A 172 -7.66 -25.39 -12.53
CA GLY A 172 -7.45 -26.08 -11.25
C GLY A 172 -8.61 -25.85 -10.30
N ARG A 173 -8.69 -26.71 -9.30
CA ARG A 173 -9.66 -26.57 -8.21
C ARG A 173 -8.91 -26.58 -6.88
N THR A 174 -9.23 -25.63 -6.01
CA THR A 174 -8.66 -25.58 -4.68
C THR A 174 -9.75 -25.60 -3.62
N GLU A 175 -9.59 -26.51 -2.67
CA GLU A 175 -10.48 -26.60 -1.50
C GLU A 175 -9.98 -25.67 -0.40
N LEU A 176 -10.86 -24.79 0.04
CA LEU A 176 -10.70 -24.02 1.28
C LEU A 176 -11.47 -24.77 2.38
N LYS A 177 -10.75 -25.41 3.30
CA LYS A 177 -11.32 -26.21 4.38
C LYS A 177 -12.08 -25.31 5.36
N ALA A 178 -13.07 -25.88 6.04
CA ALA A 178 -13.67 -25.23 7.21
C ALA A 178 -12.56 -24.82 8.21
N ASP A 179 -12.82 -23.79 8.98
CA ASP A 179 -11.92 -23.18 9.98
C ASP A 179 -10.58 -22.61 9.42
N SER A 180 -10.43 -22.56 8.08
CA SER A 180 -9.27 -21.96 7.42
C SER A 180 -9.66 -20.77 6.53
N GLN A 181 -9.20 -19.59 6.89
CA GLN A 181 -9.35 -18.38 6.06
C GLN A 181 -8.30 -18.29 4.94
N PHE A 182 -7.28 -19.15 4.96
CA PHE A 182 -6.13 -19.05 4.08
C PHE A 182 -5.91 -20.34 3.30
N LYS A 183 -5.49 -20.21 2.05
CA LYS A 183 -5.02 -21.32 1.21
C LYS A 183 -3.87 -20.85 0.34
N ARG A 184 -2.79 -21.63 0.28
CA ARG A 184 -1.72 -21.39 -0.70
C ARG A 184 -2.26 -21.47 -2.12
N TRP A 185 -1.67 -20.69 -3.01
CA TRP A 185 -1.92 -20.80 -4.43
C TRP A 185 -1.71 -22.25 -4.88
N PRO A 186 -2.62 -22.84 -5.67
CA PRO A 186 -2.52 -24.23 -6.09
C PRO A 186 -1.36 -24.43 -7.08
N ALA A 187 -0.56 -25.49 -6.86
CA ALA A 187 0.62 -25.76 -7.67
C ALA A 187 0.30 -26.23 -9.11
N ASP A 188 -0.89 -26.78 -9.31
CA ASP A 188 -1.39 -27.27 -10.61
C ASP A 188 -1.81 -26.13 -11.57
N VAL A 189 -1.99 -24.92 -11.06
CA VAL A 189 -2.24 -23.71 -11.85
C VAL A 189 -1.05 -22.77 -11.72
N PRO A 190 -0.11 -22.76 -12.69
CA PRO A 190 1.07 -21.88 -12.59
C PRO A 190 0.65 -20.41 -12.61
N LEU A 191 1.17 -19.62 -11.66
CA LEU A 191 0.93 -18.19 -11.65
C LEU A 191 1.85 -17.53 -12.68
N GLN A 192 1.23 -16.91 -13.70
CA GLN A 192 1.90 -16.14 -14.75
C GLN A 192 1.45 -14.68 -14.66
N TYR A 193 2.40 -13.76 -14.73
CA TYR A 193 2.08 -12.33 -14.74
C TYR A 193 1.50 -11.87 -16.08
N GLY A 194 0.61 -10.88 -16.04
CA GLY A 194 -0.03 -10.31 -17.22
C GLY A 194 -1.12 -11.19 -17.84
N VAL A 195 -1.40 -12.37 -17.27
CA VAL A 195 -2.47 -13.27 -17.70
C VAL A 195 -3.70 -13.06 -16.83
N ASP A 196 -4.87 -13.16 -17.44
CA ASP A 196 -6.14 -13.10 -16.72
C ASP A 196 -6.48 -14.47 -16.13
N TYR A 197 -6.82 -14.47 -14.85
CA TYR A 197 -7.31 -15.62 -14.10
C TYR A 197 -8.77 -15.39 -13.75
N ARG A 198 -9.60 -16.39 -14.04
CA ARG A 198 -11.02 -16.39 -13.71
C ARG A 198 -11.27 -17.29 -12.51
N PHE A 199 -11.90 -16.73 -11.51
CA PHE A 199 -12.31 -17.42 -10.28
C PHE A 199 -13.81 -17.69 -10.32
N SER A 200 -14.23 -18.89 -9.94
CA SER A 200 -15.64 -19.26 -9.83
C SER A 200 -15.86 -20.24 -8.68
N GLY A 201 -17.09 -20.35 -8.20
CA GLY A 201 -17.38 -21.10 -6.97
C GLY A 201 -16.94 -20.35 -5.73
N GLY A 202 -16.70 -21.04 -4.63
CA GLY A 202 -16.19 -20.43 -3.40
C GLY A 202 -17.10 -19.38 -2.77
N GLY A 203 -18.41 -19.44 -3.00
CA GLY A 203 -19.36 -18.44 -2.52
C GLY A 203 -19.45 -17.18 -3.39
N LEU A 204 -18.82 -17.15 -4.55
CA LEU A 204 -18.95 -16.06 -5.52
C LEU A 204 -20.32 -16.09 -6.20
N ALA A 205 -21.02 -14.94 -6.23
CA ALA A 205 -22.28 -14.79 -6.96
C ALA A 205 -22.08 -14.81 -8.48
N ALA A 206 -20.93 -14.36 -8.95
CA ALA A 206 -20.52 -14.37 -10.36
C ALA A 206 -19.00 -14.58 -10.45
N PRO A 207 -18.49 -15.09 -11.59
CA PRO A 207 -17.06 -15.24 -11.77
C PRO A 207 -16.32 -13.89 -11.70
N VAL A 208 -15.15 -13.91 -11.07
CA VAL A 208 -14.28 -12.75 -10.88
C VAL A 208 -13.02 -12.94 -11.73
N THR A 209 -12.60 -11.90 -12.43
CA THR A 209 -11.35 -11.90 -13.21
C THR A 209 -10.29 -11.06 -12.55
N VAL A 210 -9.09 -11.63 -12.43
CA VAL A 210 -7.93 -11.01 -11.81
C VAL A 210 -6.70 -11.15 -12.70
N ARG A 211 -5.90 -10.10 -12.80
CA ARG A 211 -4.59 -10.11 -13.44
C ARG A 211 -3.50 -9.88 -12.41
N PHE A 212 -2.51 -10.75 -12.38
CA PHE A 212 -1.39 -10.60 -11.46
C PHE A 212 -0.26 -9.79 -12.10
N THR A 213 0.32 -8.89 -11.31
CA THR A 213 1.44 -8.01 -11.72
C THR A 213 2.60 -8.17 -10.74
N PRO A 214 3.87 -8.30 -11.22
CA PRO A 214 5.00 -8.50 -10.33
C PRO A 214 5.35 -7.23 -9.56
N LEU A 215 5.77 -7.42 -8.30
CA LEU A 215 6.52 -6.45 -7.51
C LEU A 215 7.94 -6.95 -7.32
N ASP A 216 8.92 -6.05 -7.35
CA ASP A 216 10.31 -6.39 -7.08
C ASP A 216 10.53 -6.72 -5.60
N ALA A 217 9.82 -6.03 -4.72
CA ALA A 217 9.82 -6.26 -3.28
C ALA A 217 8.53 -5.74 -2.64
N VAL A 218 8.21 -6.24 -1.45
CA VAL A 218 7.13 -5.69 -0.62
C VAL A 218 7.59 -4.37 -0.01
N PRO A 219 6.88 -3.25 -0.26
CA PRO A 219 7.24 -1.96 0.31
C PRO A 219 7.09 -1.93 1.84
N GLU A 220 7.95 -1.19 2.52
CA GLU A 220 8.00 -1.14 3.99
C GLU A 220 7.16 -0.01 4.59
N THR A 221 6.75 0.97 3.78
CA THR A 221 5.98 2.14 4.24
C THR A 221 4.67 2.28 3.49
N PRO A 222 3.66 2.93 4.10
CA PRO A 222 2.38 3.19 3.44
C PRO A 222 2.54 4.02 2.16
N ASP A 223 3.40 5.05 2.18
CA ASP A 223 3.63 5.89 1.01
C ASP A 223 4.28 5.11 -0.14
N ALA A 224 5.31 4.30 0.14
CA ALA A 224 5.93 3.44 -0.87
C ALA A 224 4.96 2.37 -1.39
N SER A 225 4.10 1.82 -0.52
CA SER A 225 3.03 0.90 -0.92
C SER A 225 2.04 1.59 -1.86
N ALA A 226 1.57 2.79 -1.50
CA ALA A 226 0.67 3.56 -2.33
C ALA A 226 1.28 3.90 -3.70
N ASP A 227 2.55 4.33 -3.72
CA ASP A 227 3.29 4.65 -4.95
C ASP A 227 3.34 3.46 -5.91
N VAL A 228 3.78 2.31 -5.45
CA VAL A 228 3.94 1.15 -6.33
C VAL A 228 2.60 0.56 -6.76
N LEU A 229 1.60 0.53 -5.86
CA LEU A 229 0.26 0.04 -6.17
C LEU A 229 -0.44 0.93 -7.20
N ALA A 230 -0.32 2.25 -7.06
CA ALA A 230 -0.85 3.21 -8.04
C ALA A 230 -0.15 3.08 -9.39
N ALA A 231 1.19 3.03 -9.42
CA ALA A 231 1.98 2.93 -10.64
C ALA A 231 1.71 1.63 -11.42
N LYS A 232 1.43 0.53 -10.73
CA LYS A 232 1.14 -0.78 -11.33
C LYS A 232 -0.38 -1.04 -11.53
N GLY A 233 -1.25 -0.10 -11.16
CA GLY A 233 -2.69 -0.22 -11.31
C GLY A 233 -3.34 -1.24 -10.38
N CYS A 234 -2.70 -1.58 -9.25
CA CYS A 234 -3.22 -2.55 -8.28
C CYS A 234 -4.27 -1.89 -7.36
N THR A 235 -5.37 -1.45 -7.97
CA THR A 235 -6.42 -0.64 -7.35
C THR A 235 -7.06 -1.30 -6.11
N PRO A 236 -7.41 -2.61 -6.10
CA PRO A 236 -8.03 -3.20 -4.91
C PRO A 236 -7.12 -3.14 -3.68
N GLN A 237 -5.81 -3.34 -3.84
CA GLN A 237 -4.85 -3.21 -2.75
C GLN A 237 -4.67 -1.75 -2.31
N LEU A 238 -4.63 -0.82 -3.27
CA LEU A 238 -4.54 0.61 -2.97
C LEU A 238 -5.78 1.09 -2.20
N ASP A 239 -6.97 0.67 -2.59
CA ASP A 239 -8.22 1.01 -1.90
C ASP A 239 -8.23 0.48 -0.47
N ARG A 240 -7.78 -0.75 -0.23
CA ARG A 240 -7.63 -1.30 1.12
C ARG A 240 -6.64 -0.50 1.98
N LEU A 241 -5.52 -0.08 1.39
CA LEU A 241 -4.55 0.78 2.09
C LEU A 241 -5.17 2.11 2.49
N VAL A 242 -5.87 2.77 1.56
CA VAL A 242 -6.53 4.06 1.80
C VAL A 242 -7.58 3.94 2.91
N GLU A 243 -8.41 2.90 2.89
CA GLU A 243 -9.42 2.65 3.93
C GLU A 243 -8.76 2.46 5.29
N ALA A 244 -7.71 1.64 5.39
CA ALA A 244 -7.00 1.43 6.65
C ALA A 244 -6.36 2.70 7.20
N LEU A 245 -5.92 3.62 6.33
CA LEU A 245 -5.37 4.91 6.73
C LEU A 245 -6.46 5.93 7.11
N GLN A 246 -7.71 5.72 6.70
CA GLN A 246 -8.85 6.57 7.01
C GLN A 246 -9.59 6.13 8.27
N GLU A 247 -9.51 4.85 8.64
CA GLU A 247 -10.12 4.36 9.87
C GLU A 247 -9.49 5.04 11.08
N PRO A 248 -10.30 5.67 11.98
CA PRO A 248 -9.77 6.13 13.24
C PRO A 248 -9.23 4.94 14.01
N ALA A 249 -8.02 5.08 14.60
CA ALA A 249 -7.47 4.03 15.46
C ALA A 249 -8.49 3.64 16.50
N SER A 250 -9.03 2.40 16.42
CA SER A 250 -9.96 1.88 17.40
C SER A 250 -9.27 1.94 18.76
N THR A 251 -9.74 2.82 19.63
CA THR A 251 -9.29 2.93 21.02
C THR A 251 -9.78 1.67 21.72
N THR A 252 -8.94 0.64 21.79
CA THR A 252 -9.17 -0.48 22.68
C THR A 252 -8.84 0.04 24.09
N GLY A 253 -9.89 0.40 24.86
CA GLY A 253 -9.82 0.62 26.27
C GLY A 253 -9.77 -0.72 27.02
#